data_6c380f741b6034f3ceeb5e9cc8d55069
#
_entry.id   6c380f741b6034f3ceeb5e9cc8d55069
#
_cell.length_a   1.000
_cell.length_b   1.000
_cell.length_c   1.000
_cell.angle_alpha   90.00
_cell.angle_beta   90.00
_cell.angle_gamma   90.00
#
_symmetry.space_group_name_H-M   'P 1'
#
loop_
_entity.id
_entity.type
_entity.pdbx_description
1 polymer ?
#
loop_
_entity_poly.entity_id
_entity_poly.type
_entity_poly.pdbx_seq_one_letter_code
_entity_poly.pdbx_strand_id
1 'polypeptide(L)'
;MAEVLVLNQNFEPLNICTMRRAVNMVLTGKAEVVLTNGHYIRTVSGGFEAPSVVRLRYLVKRPLPQVRVSRRAILARDNYTCQYCGHVSRDLTVDHVVPRSMGGGDTWENLVACCRRCNLIKGDRTPHQAGMKLLRKPRRPHFVPYLSLTQYAKALSREAWRDFLPVYDGFTPENID
;
A
#
# COMPACT_ATOMS: atom_id res chain seq x y z
N MET A 1 -14.77 5.38 -14.17
CA MET A 1 -13.87 5.85 -15.25
C MET A 1 -12.69 4.88 -15.33
N ALA A 2 -12.25 4.53 -16.55
CA ALA A 2 -11.10 3.65 -16.72
C ALA A 2 -9.82 4.34 -16.20
N GLU A 3 -9.05 3.61 -15.40
CA GLU A 3 -7.80 4.08 -14.80
C GLU A 3 -6.63 3.32 -15.40
N VAL A 4 -5.47 3.94 -15.40
CA VAL A 4 -4.22 3.46 -15.99
C VAL A 4 -3.11 3.55 -14.95
N LEU A 5 -2.34 2.48 -14.79
CA LEU A 5 -1.14 2.47 -13.96
C LEU A 5 -0.01 3.19 -14.69
N VAL A 6 0.63 4.12 -14.01
CA VAL A 6 1.79 4.86 -14.51
C VAL A 6 3.03 4.34 -13.82
N LEU A 7 3.96 3.83 -14.61
CA LEU A 7 5.28 3.40 -14.16
C LEU A 7 6.32 4.49 -14.43
N ASN A 8 7.30 4.56 -13.57
CA ASN A 8 8.51 5.33 -13.80
C ASN A 8 9.39 4.68 -14.88
N GLN A 9 10.43 5.32 -15.34
CA GLN A 9 11.37 4.77 -16.32
C GLN A 9 12.00 3.43 -15.86
N ASN A 10 12.24 3.26 -14.58
CA ASN A 10 12.77 2.05 -13.95
C ASN A 10 11.70 1.01 -13.58
N PHE A 11 10.50 1.10 -14.15
CA PHE A 11 9.34 0.23 -13.88
C PHE A 11 8.76 0.33 -12.47
N GLU A 12 9.21 1.23 -11.62
CA GLU A 12 8.56 1.45 -10.32
C GLU A 12 7.17 2.07 -10.48
N PRO A 13 6.14 1.56 -9.80
CA PRO A 13 4.81 2.17 -9.81
C PRO A 13 4.87 3.61 -9.29
N LEU A 14 4.39 4.56 -10.09
CA LEU A 14 4.49 5.98 -9.77
C LEU A 14 3.16 6.59 -9.37
N ASN A 15 2.10 6.23 -10.06
CA ASN A 15 0.75 6.78 -9.84
C ASN A 15 -0.32 5.98 -10.59
N ILE A 16 -1.58 6.24 -10.26
CA ILE A 16 -2.74 5.82 -11.05
C ILE A 16 -3.38 7.08 -11.60
N CYS A 17 -3.66 7.11 -12.90
CA CYS A 17 -4.28 8.24 -13.55
C CYS A 17 -5.49 7.84 -14.40
N THR A 18 -6.24 8.84 -14.84
CA THR A 18 -7.35 8.62 -15.76
C THR A 18 -6.85 8.24 -17.16
N MET A 19 -7.66 7.48 -17.92
CA MET A 19 -7.39 7.11 -19.31
C MET A 19 -7.00 8.33 -20.16
N ARG A 20 -7.75 9.43 -20.07
CA ARG A 20 -7.47 10.66 -20.81
C ARG A 20 -6.05 11.19 -20.58
N ARG A 21 -5.60 11.16 -19.31
CA ARG A 21 -4.24 11.62 -18.96
C ARG A 21 -3.18 10.69 -19.51
N ALA A 22 -3.39 9.37 -19.41
CA ALA A 22 -2.46 8.37 -19.95
C ALA A 22 -2.30 8.51 -21.47
N VAL A 23 -3.42 8.60 -22.19
CA VAL A 23 -3.44 8.83 -23.64
C VAL A 23 -2.67 10.09 -24.03
N ASN A 24 -2.91 11.19 -23.32
CA ASN A 24 -2.18 12.45 -23.61
C ASN A 24 -0.66 12.30 -23.38
N MET A 25 -0.23 11.57 -22.34
CA MET A 25 1.20 11.29 -22.12
C MET A 25 1.81 10.46 -23.25
N VAL A 26 1.08 9.49 -23.78
CA VAL A 26 1.53 8.65 -24.91
C VAL A 26 1.62 9.48 -26.19
N LEU A 27 0.58 10.22 -26.54
CA LEU A 27 0.53 11.06 -27.75
C LEU A 27 1.58 12.17 -27.75
N THR A 28 1.92 12.71 -26.58
CA THR A 28 2.97 13.73 -26.44
C THR A 28 4.39 13.15 -26.30
N GLY A 29 4.56 11.83 -26.47
CA GLY A 29 5.86 11.15 -26.39
C GLY A 29 6.48 11.09 -24.98
N LYS A 30 5.73 11.46 -23.93
CA LYS A 30 6.20 11.45 -22.54
C LYS A 30 6.18 10.06 -21.91
N ALA A 31 5.33 9.18 -22.42
CA ALA A 31 5.18 7.80 -21.97
C ALA A 31 5.03 6.86 -23.16
N GLU A 32 5.27 5.57 -22.92
CA GLU A 32 5.00 4.49 -23.84
C GLU A 32 4.00 3.51 -23.22
N VAL A 33 3.24 2.80 -24.05
CA VAL A 33 2.29 1.79 -23.62
C VAL A 33 3.06 0.50 -23.29
N VAL A 34 2.87 -0.03 -22.08
CA VAL A 34 3.45 -1.31 -21.64
C VAL A 34 2.41 -2.41 -21.74
N LEU A 35 1.17 -2.12 -21.37
CA LEU A 35 0.07 -3.06 -21.42
C LEU A 35 -1.20 -2.34 -21.88
N THR A 36 -1.97 -2.99 -22.76
CA THR A 36 -3.30 -2.53 -23.20
C THR A 36 -4.41 -3.29 -22.49
N ASN A 37 -5.64 -2.77 -22.55
CA ASN A 37 -6.81 -3.42 -21.93
C ASN A 37 -7.76 -4.06 -22.98
N GLY A 38 -7.33 -4.14 -24.23
CA GLY A 38 -8.12 -4.71 -25.33
C GLY A 38 -9.22 -3.81 -25.91
N HIS A 39 -9.47 -2.64 -25.33
CA HIS A 39 -10.40 -1.67 -25.89
C HIS A 39 -9.71 -0.78 -26.91
N TYR A 40 -10.41 -0.45 -28.00
CA TYR A 40 -9.88 0.40 -29.05
C TYR A 40 -10.40 1.83 -28.92
N ILE A 41 -9.48 2.80 -28.90
CA ILE A 41 -9.79 4.23 -28.86
C ILE A 41 -9.65 4.78 -30.28
N ARG A 42 -10.73 5.34 -30.83
CA ARG A 42 -10.72 6.04 -32.11
C ARG A 42 -10.26 7.49 -31.94
N THR A 43 -9.40 7.93 -32.80
CA THR A 43 -8.96 9.34 -32.92
C THR A 43 -9.19 9.85 -34.31
N VAL A 44 -9.08 11.16 -34.52
CA VAL A 44 -9.28 11.80 -35.83
C VAL A 44 -8.28 11.29 -36.88
N SER A 45 -7.07 10.91 -36.47
CA SER A 45 -5.98 10.45 -37.34
C SER A 45 -5.79 8.93 -37.34
N GLY A 46 -6.75 8.15 -36.80
CA GLY A 46 -6.65 6.69 -36.65
C GLY A 46 -7.17 6.23 -35.33
N GLY A 47 -6.54 5.21 -34.76
CA GLY A 47 -6.89 4.72 -33.44
C GLY A 47 -5.79 3.83 -32.85
N PHE A 48 -5.86 3.53 -31.58
CA PHE A 48 -4.93 2.68 -30.88
C PHE A 48 -5.61 1.97 -29.71
N GLU A 49 -5.01 0.88 -29.24
CA GLU A 49 -5.53 0.17 -28.09
C GLU A 49 -5.37 0.99 -26.81
N ALA A 50 -6.43 1.00 -26.00
CA ALA A 50 -6.46 1.74 -24.76
C ALA A 50 -5.41 1.21 -23.77
N PRO A 51 -4.51 2.05 -23.23
CA PRO A 51 -3.49 1.62 -22.31
C PRO A 51 -4.10 1.21 -20.96
N SER A 52 -3.61 0.11 -20.41
CA SER A 52 -3.84 -0.30 -19.01
C SER A 52 -2.65 0.08 -18.13
N VAL A 53 -1.43 -0.02 -18.68
CA VAL A 53 -0.19 0.37 -18.03
C VAL A 53 0.65 1.19 -18.99
N VAL A 54 1.17 2.33 -18.54
CA VAL A 54 2.10 3.18 -19.27
C VAL A 54 3.38 3.40 -18.47
N ARG A 55 4.52 3.51 -19.15
CA ARG A 55 5.83 3.79 -18.57
C ARG A 55 6.33 5.16 -19.05
N LEU A 56 6.82 5.98 -18.12
CA LEU A 56 7.45 7.24 -18.48
C LEU A 56 8.80 6.99 -19.19
N ARG A 57 9.11 7.80 -20.18
CA ARG A 57 10.40 7.75 -20.91
C ARG A 57 11.52 8.44 -20.16
N TYR A 58 11.22 9.10 -19.03
CA TYR A 58 12.20 9.80 -18.19
C TYR A 58 12.04 9.39 -16.73
N LEU A 59 13.13 9.43 -15.98
CA LEU A 59 13.15 9.09 -14.57
C LEU A 59 12.63 10.24 -13.73
N VAL A 60 11.51 10.03 -13.03
CA VAL A 60 11.01 10.95 -12.01
C VAL A 60 11.70 10.63 -10.69
N LYS A 61 12.61 11.47 -10.27
CA LYS A 61 13.23 11.42 -8.94
C LYS A 61 12.31 12.18 -7.97
N ARG A 62 11.66 11.47 -7.07
CA ARG A 62 10.92 12.06 -5.95
C ARG A 62 11.54 11.59 -4.64
N PRO A 63 11.62 12.45 -3.61
CA PRO A 63 11.96 11.96 -2.29
C PRO A 63 10.94 10.90 -1.87
N LEU A 64 11.39 9.81 -1.29
CA LEU A 64 10.52 8.76 -0.78
C LEU A 64 9.54 9.39 0.22
N PRO A 65 8.22 9.31 -0.02
CA PRO A 65 7.27 9.85 0.93
C PRO A 65 7.45 9.15 2.27
N GLN A 66 7.72 9.92 3.30
CA GLN A 66 7.72 9.37 4.66
C GLN A 66 6.29 9.04 5.05
N VAL A 67 5.97 7.74 5.13
CA VAL A 67 4.67 7.31 5.63
C VAL A 67 4.58 7.69 7.10
N ARG A 68 3.72 8.66 7.40
CA ARG A 68 3.44 9.02 8.79
C ARG A 68 2.76 7.85 9.49
N VAL A 69 3.19 7.60 10.72
CA VAL A 69 2.52 6.64 11.58
C VAL A 69 1.10 7.13 11.83
N SER A 70 0.12 6.28 11.58
CA SER A 70 -1.30 6.55 11.84
C SER A 70 -2.00 5.25 12.21
N ARG A 71 -3.11 5.34 12.98
CA ARG A 71 -3.91 4.16 13.33
C ARG A 71 -4.28 3.34 12.09
N ARG A 72 -4.79 3.99 11.05
CA ARG A 72 -5.19 3.33 9.80
C ARG A 72 -4.01 2.60 9.14
N ALA A 73 -2.84 3.21 9.13
CA ALA A 73 -1.66 2.62 8.52
C ALA A 73 -1.12 1.42 9.33
N ILE A 74 -1.18 1.47 10.68
CA ILE A 74 -0.83 0.34 11.55
C ILE A 74 -1.80 -0.84 11.34
N LEU A 75 -3.12 -0.57 11.34
CA LEU A 75 -4.12 -1.62 11.11
C LEU A 75 -3.95 -2.27 9.73
N ALA A 76 -3.72 -1.47 8.70
CA ALA A 76 -3.47 -1.97 7.34
C ALA A 76 -2.17 -2.80 7.27
N ARG A 77 -1.06 -2.35 7.88
CA ARG A 77 0.20 -3.11 7.94
C ARG A 77 0.01 -4.49 8.60
N ASP A 78 -0.79 -4.55 9.65
CA ASP A 78 -1.03 -5.76 10.43
C ASP A 78 -2.22 -6.57 9.90
N ASN A 79 -2.73 -6.26 8.69
CA ASN A 79 -3.86 -6.94 8.04
C ASN A 79 -5.09 -7.04 8.92
N TYR A 80 -5.42 -5.97 9.65
CA TYR A 80 -6.53 -5.97 10.60
C TYR A 80 -6.52 -7.17 11.55
N THR A 81 -5.32 -7.65 11.91
CA THR A 81 -5.09 -8.83 12.76
C THR A 81 -4.43 -8.40 14.06
N CYS A 82 -5.00 -8.81 15.19
CA CYS A 82 -4.38 -8.61 16.50
C CYS A 82 -3.04 -9.30 16.56
N GLN A 83 -1.96 -8.56 16.82
CA GLN A 83 -0.60 -9.10 16.83
C GLN A 83 -0.26 -9.92 18.08
N TYR A 84 -1.19 -10.05 19.02
CA TYR A 84 -1.03 -10.90 20.19
C TYR A 84 -1.79 -12.23 20.09
N CYS A 85 -3.04 -12.23 19.63
CA CYS A 85 -3.87 -13.44 19.61
C CYS A 85 -4.32 -13.89 18.21
N GLY A 86 -4.00 -13.16 17.15
CA GLY A 86 -4.39 -13.51 15.79
C GLY A 86 -5.84 -13.20 15.42
N HIS A 87 -6.64 -12.59 16.33
CA HIS A 87 -8.03 -12.23 16.02
C HIS A 87 -8.09 -11.19 14.90
N VAL A 88 -8.83 -11.50 13.83
CA VAL A 88 -9.03 -10.61 12.68
C VAL A 88 -10.32 -9.81 12.89
N SER A 89 -10.23 -8.50 12.85
CA SER A 89 -11.39 -7.61 13.00
C SER A 89 -11.09 -6.20 12.48
N ARG A 90 -12.11 -5.50 12.01
CA ARG A 90 -12.01 -4.06 11.70
C ARG A 90 -12.08 -3.17 12.96
N ASP A 91 -12.56 -3.70 14.09
CA ASP A 91 -12.66 -3.00 15.38
C ASP A 91 -11.44 -3.29 16.27
N LEU A 92 -10.24 -3.13 15.72
CA LEU A 92 -9.00 -3.23 16.49
C LEU A 92 -8.56 -1.85 16.97
N THR A 93 -7.81 -1.84 18.08
CA THR A 93 -7.08 -0.68 18.60
C THR A 93 -5.61 -0.74 18.16
N VAL A 94 -4.88 0.32 18.43
CA VAL A 94 -3.40 0.34 18.32
C VAL A 94 -2.83 0.36 19.73
N ASP A 95 -1.87 -0.51 19.96
CA ASP A 95 -1.18 -0.67 21.24
C ASP A 95 0.32 -0.35 21.09
N HIS A 96 0.92 0.18 22.16
CA HIS A 96 2.36 0.40 22.26
C HIS A 96 3.03 -0.86 22.81
N VAL A 97 3.91 -1.49 22.05
CA VAL A 97 4.68 -2.68 22.50
C VAL A 97 5.46 -2.36 23.79
N VAL A 98 6.23 -1.29 23.77
CA VAL A 98 6.79 -0.66 24.97
C VAL A 98 5.85 0.48 25.36
N PRO A 99 5.27 0.47 26.55
CA PRO A 99 4.34 1.52 27.02
C PRO A 99 4.96 2.91 26.97
N ARG A 100 4.11 3.93 26.80
CA ARG A 100 4.56 5.33 26.85
C ARG A 100 5.18 5.70 28.20
N SER A 101 4.64 5.15 29.29
CA SER A 101 5.21 5.30 30.66
C SER A 101 6.65 4.80 30.77
N MET A 102 7.04 3.85 29.92
CA MET A 102 8.40 3.29 29.81
C MET A 102 9.22 3.91 28.66
N GLY A 103 8.80 5.05 28.11
CA GLY A 103 9.50 5.74 27.03
C GLY A 103 9.19 5.24 25.63
N GLY A 104 8.17 4.41 25.45
CA GLY A 104 7.73 3.92 24.14
C GLY A 104 7.14 5.03 23.27
N GLY A 105 7.74 5.28 22.11
CA GLY A 105 7.32 6.31 21.16
C GLY A 105 6.29 5.82 20.14
N ASP A 106 5.70 6.79 19.41
CA ASP A 106 4.76 6.53 18.30
C ASP A 106 5.53 6.19 17.02
N THR A 107 6.21 5.03 17.00
CA THR A 107 7.02 4.56 15.88
C THR A 107 6.44 3.29 15.25
N TRP A 108 6.83 3.02 14.02
CA TRP A 108 6.43 1.81 13.31
C TRP A 108 6.86 0.52 14.04
N GLU A 109 7.97 0.58 14.73
CA GLU A 109 8.58 -0.52 15.45
C GLU A 109 7.96 -0.74 16.83
N ASN A 110 7.19 0.24 17.33
CA ASN A 110 6.59 0.19 18.66
C ASN A 110 5.07 0.11 18.68
N LEU A 111 4.40 0.32 17.54
CA LEU A 111 2.94 0.27 17.45
C LEU A 111 2.46 -0.98 16.73
N VAL A 112 1.41 -1.64 17.26
CA VAL A 112 0.81 -2.86 16.70
C VAL A 112 -0.72 -2.81 16.76
N ALA A 113 -1.38 -3.51 15.82
CA ALA A 113 -2.81 -3.75 15.89
C ALA A 113 -3.12 -4.71 17.04
N CYS A 114 -4.11 -4.37 17.86
CA CYS A 114 -4.46 -5.13 19.05
C CYS A 114 -5.98 -5.14 19.27
N CYS A 115 -6.57 -6.29 19.63
CA CYS A 115 -7.95 -6.34 20.08
C CYS A 115 -8.09 -5.77 21.49
N ARG A 116 -9.27 -5.28 21.84
CA ARG A 116 -9.55 -4.68 23.17
C ARG A 116 -9.19 -5.61 24.31
N ARG A 117 -9.49 -6.93 24.18
CA ARG A 117 -9.17 -7.94 25.20
C ARG A 117 -7.67 -8.05 25.46
N CYS A 118 -6.86 -8.19 24.41
CA CYS A 118 -5.41 -8.28 24.56
C CYS A 118 -4.81 -6.97 25.08
N ASN A 119 -5.36 -5.83 24.66
CA ASN A 119 -4.92 -4.51 25.15
C ASN A 119 -5.16 -4.37 26.68
N LEU A 120 -6.32 -4.79 27.17
CA LEU A 120 -6.63 -4.79 28.59
C LEU A 120 -5.72 -5.74 29.40
N ILE A 121 -5.50 -6.96 28.88
CA ILE A 121 -4.63 -7.95 29.53
C ILE A 121 -3.19 -7.43 29.62
N LYS A 122 -2.69 -6.80 28.55
CA LYS A 122 -1.34 -6.24 28.52
C LYS A 122 -1.21 -5.05 29.49
N GLY A 123 -2.19 -4.15 29.46
CA GLY A 123 -2.15 -2.92 30.26
C GLY A 123 -0.87 -2.11 30.00
N ASP A 124 -0.37 -1.48 31.06
CA ASP A 124 0.84 -0.65 31.00
C ASP A 124 2.12 -1.46 31.27
N ARG A 125 2.23 -2.63 30.62
CA ARG A 125 3.36 -3.57 30.71
C ARG A 125 3.90 -3.88 29.32
N THR A 126 5.17 -4.30 29.25
CA THR A 126 5.69 -4.89 28.00
C THR A 126 5.03 -6.25 27.75
N PRO A 127 5.02 -6.76 26.50
CA PRO A 127 4.50 -8.10 26.21
C PRO A 127 5.14 -9.18 27.09
N HIS A 128 6.44 -9.12 27.28
CA HIS A 128 7.17 -10.06 28.14
C HIS A 128 6.66 -10.04 29.60
N GLN A 129 6.49 -8.86 30.19
CA GLN A 129 5.95 -8.69 31.55
C GLN A 129 4.49 -9.14 31.67
N ALA A 130 3.73 -9.08 30.58
CA ALA A 130 2.35 -9.55 30.53
C ALA A 130 2.21 -11.05 30.16
N GLY A 131 3.34 -11.77 29.97
CA GLY A 131 3.32 -13.16 29.52
C GLY A 131 2.80 -13.34 28.08
N MET A 132 2.87 -12.28 27.27
CA MET A 132 2.37 -12.26 25.91
C MET A 132 3.50 -12.27 24.88
N LYS A 133 3.22 -12.81 23.70
CA LYS A 133 4.16 -12.80 22.58
C LYS A 133 3.54 -12.09 21.37
N LEU A 134 4.35 -11.38 20.63
CA LEU A 134 3.95 -10.84 19.33
C LEU A 134 4.03 -11.94 18.27
N LEU A 135 3.02 -12.01 17.41
CA LEU A 135 3.03 -12.89 16.24
C LEU A 135 4.12 -12.51 15.24
N ARG A 136 4.34 -11.20 15.07
CA ARG A 136 5.39 -10.64 14.22
C ARG A 136 6.05 -9.46 14.91
N LYS A 137 7.37 -9.30 14.71
CA LYS A 137 8.07 -8.09 15.15
C LYS A 137 7.61 -6.91 14.29
N PRO A 138 7.08 -5.84 14.89
CA PRO A 138 6.63 -4.69 14.11
C PRO A 138 7.83 -4.03 13.44
N ARG A 139 7.65 -3.72 12.16
CA ARG A 139 8.65 -3.04 11.33
C ARG A 139 7.96 -1.96 10.52
N ARG A 140 8.71 -0.99 10.08
CA ARG A 140 8.22 -0.04 9.09
C ARG A 140 7.88 -0.81 7.80
N PRO A 141 6.67 -0.64 7.22
CA PRO A 141 6.34 -1.29 5.97
C PRO A 141 7.29 -0.80 4.88
N HIS A 142 7.76 -1.72 4.04
CA HIS A 142 8.40 -1.36 2.79
C HIS A 142 7.34 -0.69 1.92
N PHE A 143 7.53 0.55 1.61
CA PHE A 143 6.53 1.39 0.95
C PHE A 143 6.69 1.32 -0.58
N VAL A 144 5.57 1.23 -1.30
CA VAL A 144 5.56 1.54 -2.74
C VAL A 144 5.80 3.04 -2.86
N PRO A 145 6.92 3.48 -3.42
CA PRO A 145 7.41 4.83 -3.20
C PRO A 145 6.42 5.95 -3.51
N TYR A 146 5.41 5.70 -4.33
CA TYR A 146 4.59 6.76 -4.88
C TYR A 146 3.08 6.48 -4.91
N LEU A 147 2.64 5.28 -4.51
CA LEU A 147 1.24 4.94 -4.35
C LEU A 147 0.81 5.03 -2.88
N SER A 148 -0.34 5.62 -2.60
CA SER A 148 -0.95 5.51 -1.27
C SER A 148 -1.38 4.05 -1.02
N LEU A 149 -1.54 3.66 0.25
CA LEU A 149 -2.02 2.31 0.59
C LEU A 149 -3.34 1.96 -0.11
N THR A 150 -4.26 2.92 -0.20
CA THR A 150 -5.53 2.76 -0.91
C THR A 150 -5.36 2.59 -2.41
N GLN A 151 -4.43 3.31 -3.04
CA GLN A 151 -4.11 3.14 -4.45
C GLN A 151 -3.41 1.80 -4.71
N TYR A 152 -2.51 1.38 -3.84
CA TYR A 152 -1.85 0.09 -3.94
C TYR A 152 -2.84 -1.07 -3.81
N ALA A 153 -3.72 -1.02 -2.82
CA ALA A 153 -4.80 -1.97 -2.63
C ALA A 153 -5.68 -2.09 -3.89
N LYS A 154 -6.09 -0.94 -4.43
CA LYS A 154 -6.86 -0.87 -5.67
C LYS A 154 -6.08 -1.39 -6.89
N ALA A 155 -4.78 -1.17 -6.94
CA ALA A 155 -3.93 -1.71 -8.00
C ALA A 155 -3.82 -3.23 -7.92
N LEU A 156 -3.67 -3.80 -6.72
CA LEU A 156 -3.62 -5.25 -6.49
C LEU A 156 -4.92 -5.98 -6.88
N SER A 157 -6.09 -5.33 -6.77
CA SER A 157 -7.36 -5.91 -7.20
C SER A 157 -7.45 -6.11 -8.73
N ARG A 158 -6.55 -5.49 -9.50
CA ARG A 158 -6.47 -5.64 -10.95
C ARG A 158 -5.37 -6.65 -11.31
N GLU A 159 -5.77 -7.82 -11.75
CA GLU A 159 -4.85 -8.91 -12.10
C GLU A 159 -3.75 -8.46 -13.08
N ALA A 160 -4.13 -7.74 -14.13
CA ALA A 160 -3.21 -7.24 -15.16
C ALA A 160 -2.13 -6.26 -14.63
N TRP A 161 -2.25 -5.74 -13.41
CA TRP A 161 -1.28 -4.81 -12.83
C TRP A 161 -0.35 -5.46 -11.82
N ARG A 162 -0.66 -6.68 -11.36
CA ARG A 162 0.06 -7.36 -10.28
C ARG A 162 1.55 -7.55 -10.56
N ASP A 163 1.90 -7.85 -11.79
CA ASP A 163 3.30 -8.07 -12.20
C ASP A 163 4.16 -6.79 -12.10
N PHE A 164 3.51 -5.63 -12.08
CA PHE A 164 4.17 -4.32 -11.95
C PHE A 164 4.19 -3.80 -10.50
N LEU A 165 3.58 -4.53 -9.58
CA LEU A 165 3.48 -4.11 -8.19
C LEU A 165 4.44 -4.95 -7.33
N PRO A 166 5.26 -4.30 -6.48
CA PRO A 166 6.10 -5.05 -5.57
C PRO A 166 5.25 -5.86 -4.59
N VAL A 167 5.66 -7.10 -4.35
CA VAL A 167 5.02 -7.96 -3.35
C VAL A 167 5.44 -7.49 -1.95
N TYR A 168 4.47 -7.21 -1.10
CA TYR A 168 4.71 -6.90 0.32
C TYR A 168 4.17 -8.02 1.18
N ASP A 169 5.02 -8.57 2.06
CA ASP A 169 4.60 -9.51 3.09
C ASP A 169 3.50 -8.89 3.95
N GLY A 170 2.32 -9.46 3.87
CA GLY A 170 1.16 -9.05 4.66
C GLY A 170 0.07 -8.28 3.90
N PHE A 171 0.25 -7.93 2.62
CA PHE A 171 -0.81 -7.38 1.78
C PHE A 171 -1.31 -8.44 0.80
N THR A 172 -2.49 -8.99 1.05
CA THR A 172 -3.22 -9.82 0.08
C THR A 172 -4.47 -9.08 -0.39
N PRO A 173 -4.89 -9.25 -1.66
CA PRO A 173 -6.09 -8.60 -2.21
C PRO A 173 -7.38 -8.90 -1.42
N GLU A 174 -7.42 -10.04 -0.73
CA GLU A 174 -8.57 -10.54 0.01
C GLU A 174 -8.89 -9.76 1.30
N ASN A 175 -7.98 -8.90 1.76
CA ASN A 175 -8.11 -8.17 3.03
C ASN A 175 -8.56 -6.70 2.85
N ILE A 176 -9.06 -6.31 1.66
CA ILE A 176 -9.23 -4.89 1.29
C ILE A 176 -10.70 -4.49 1.07
N ASP A 177 -11.64 -5.42 1.08
CA ASP A 177 -13.09 -5.15 0.99
C ASP A 177 -13.71 -4.66 2.30
#